data_7fa667f5164910e8187d483b2543ae6d
#
_entry.id   7fa667f5164910e8187d483b2543ae6d
#
_cell.length_a   1.000
_cell.length_b   1.000
_cell.length_c   1.000
_cell.angle_alpha   90.00
_cell.angle_beta   90.00
_cell.angle_gamma   90.00
#
_symmetry.space_group_name_H-M   'P 1'
#
loop_
_entity.id
_entity.type
_entity.pdbx_description
1 polymer ?
#
loop_
_entity_poly.entity_id
_entity_poly.type
_entity_poly.pdbx_seq_one_letter_code
_entity_poly.pdbx_strand_id
1 'polypeptide(L)'
;VEGGSGVNDGSFNITVEPNPTIDVRVAIISVTVEDATVSRTVTVIQAPQAGETGDDAWKSKEFYHRSLVLRFTADWCGYCPQMASALNDAQQALPDKIETIAVHGGGSSLQTEASSALAGLYGITNYPTGVIDGLSYVPNNDRTKDLIISSVKETEDKYDAVSGASWTSSVSGRNVNLNLSAYIKEAGSYKITAFLLEDNVIAPQTDYKNGDQPDYAHSGIIRSAFTYPLGESFTVEEDYAVKDFLYSVEVPSGSVVDNMRVIVYVQKLDEDTSRYYVDNAFSAAVGVTQSLQFVTDGWGTGNEGVKPGEDITF
;
A
#
# COMPACT_ATOMS: atom_id res chain seq x y z
N VAL A 1 -15.15 5.33 -29.35
CA VAL A 1 -14.68 4.10 -29.99
C VAL A 1 -15.53 3.90 -31.23
N GLU A 2 -14.95 4.05 -32.40
CA GLU A 2 -15.59 3.58 -33.62
C GLU A 2 -15.39 2.08 -33.69
N GLY A 3 -16.50 1.31 -33.76
CA GLY A 3 -16.48 -0.12 -33.83
C GLY A 3 -15.81 -0.59 -35.12
N GLY A 4 -14.70 -1.29 -34.99
CA GLY A 4 -14.06 -2.00 -36.11
C GLY A 4 -14.55 -3.44 -36.17
N SER A 5 -14.80 -3.95 -37.32
CA SER A 5 -14.93 -5.39 -37.57
C SER A 5 -13.77 -5.84 -38.47
N GLY A 6 -13.24 -7.02 -38.21
CA GLY A 6 -12.15 -7.61 -39.00
C GLY A 6 -12.26 -9.11 -39.08
N VAL A 7 -11.59 -9.71 -40.05
CA VAL A 7 -11.52 -11.16 -40.26
C VAL A 7 -10.08 -11.60 -40.00
N ASN A 8 -9.87 -12.65 -39.22
CA ASN A 8 -8.57 -13.14 -38.76
C ASN A 8 -7.83 -12.18 -37.80
N ASP A 9 -6.52 -12.05 -37.89
CA ASP A 9 -5.72 -11.15 -37.08
C ASP A 9 -5.97 -9.71 -37.48
N GLY A 10 -6.43 -8.89 -36.50
CA GLY A 10 -6.70 -7.48 -36.71
C GLY A 10 -6.20 -6.63 -35.56
N SER A 11 -5.95 -5.36 -35.81
CA SER A 11 -5.68 -4.34 -34.83
C SER A 11 -6.71 -3.22 -34.92
N PHE A 12 -7.07 -2.64 -33.78
CA PHE A 12 -7.90 -1.44 -33.75
C PHE A 12 -7.23 -0.39 -32.83
N ASN A 13 -7.43 0.86 -33.15
CA ASN A 13 -6.92 1.96 -32.35
C ASN A 13 -8.01 2.49 -31.43
N ILE A 14 -7.64 2.76 -30.19
CA ILE A 14 -8.50 3.42 -29.22
C ILE A 14 -7.98 4.84 -29.06
N THR A 15 -8.81 5.82 -29.43
CA THR A 15 -8.55 7.22 -29.15
C THR A 15 -9.46 7.66 -28.05
N VAL A 16 -8.93 8.25 -27.00
CA VAL A 16 -9.69 8.81 -25.87
C VAL A 16 -9.48 10.32 -25.83
N GLU A 17 -10.58 11.06 -25.73
CA GLU A 17 -10.54 12.49 -25.44
C GLU A 17 -9.92 12.73 -24.06
N PRO A 18 -9.20 13.85 -23.84
CA PRO A 18 -8.68 14.20 -22.52
C PRO A 18 -9.78 14.12 -21.45
N ASN A 19 -9.45 13.59 -20.28
CA ASN A 19 -10.40 13.55 -19.17
C ASN A 19 -10.44 14.93 -18.48
N PRO A 20 -11.46 15.77 -18.68
CA PRO A 20 -11.50 17.10 -18.08
C PRO A 20 -12.00 17.10 -16.62
N THR A 21 -12.22 15.92 -16.04
CA THR A 21 -12.74 15.78 -14.68
C THR A 21 -11.62 15.43 -13.71
N ILE A 22 -11.85 15.67 -12.43
CA ILE A 22 -10.98 15.26 -11.33
C ILE A 22 -11.09 13.76 -10.99
N ASP A 23 -12.02 13.05 -11.63
CA ASP A 23 -12.29 11.64 -11.40
C ASP A 23 -11.59 10.77 -12.46
N VAL A 24 -11.13 9.60 -12.04
CA VAL A 24 -10.68 8.56 -12.96
C VAL A 24 -11.84 8.10 -13.83
N ARG A 25 -11.62 8.03 -15.14
CA ARG A 25 -12.57 7.39 -16.08
C ARG A 25 -12.09 5.98 -16.36
N VAL A 26 -13.01 5.05 -16.25
CA VAL A 26 -12.78 3.65 -16.61
C VAL A 26 -13.72 3.27 -17.73
N ALA A 27 -13.18 2.74 -18.80
CA ALA A 27 -13.94 2.15 -19.91
C ALA A 27 -13.55 0.69 -20.10
N ILE A 28 -14.52 -0.19 -20.22
CA ILE A 28 -14.31 -1.59 -20.55
C ILE A 28 -14.70 -1.78 -22.01
N ILE A 29 -13.73 -2.21 -22.82
CA ILE A 29 -13.93 -2.51 -24.23
C ILE A 29 -14.00 -4.03 -24.35
N SER A 30 -15.15 -4.53 -24.80
CA SER A 30 -15.34 -5.95 -25.05
C SER A 30 -15.12 -6.23 -26.54
N VAL A 31 -14.22 -7.12 -26.83
CA VAL A 31 -14.00 -7.66 -28.19
C VAL A 31 -14.66 -9.03 -28.24
N THR A 32 -15.67 -9.18 -29.08
CA THR A 32 -16.38 -10.43 -29.30
C THR A 32 -16.15 -10.94 -30.72
N VAL A 33 -16.05 -12.24 -30.84
CA VAL A 33 -15.99 -12.90 -32.16
C VAL A 33 -17.43 -13.30 -32.49
N GLU A 34 -17.89 -12.95 -33.69
CA GLU A 34 -19.22 -13.35 -34.22
C GLU A 34 -19.26 -14.88 -34.27
N ASP A 35 -20.32 -15.48 -33.76
CA ASP A 35 -20.53 -16.91 -33.61
C ASP A 35 -19.61 -17.66 -32.61
N ALA A 36 -18.83 -16.97 -31.78
CA ALA A 36 -18.02 -17.56 -30.72
C ALA A 36 -18.48 -17.15 -29.33
N THR A 37 -18.39 -18.09 -28.39
CA THR A 37 -18.65 -17.83 -26.97
C THR A 37 -17.48 -17.15 -26.25
N VAL A 38 -16.47 -16.73 -27.01
CA VAL A 38 -15.24 -16.15 -26.46
C VAL A 38 -15.28 -14.62 -26.63
N SER A 39 -15.24 -13.90 -25.53
CA SER A 39 -14.98 -12.48 -25.48
C SER A 39 -13.67 -12.18 -24.74
N ARG A 40 -13.03 -11.08 -25.11
CA ARG A 40 -11.88 -10.52 -24.38
C ARG A 40 -12.22 -9.09 -24.03
N THR A 41 -11.82 -8.69 -22.82
CA THR A 41 -12.01 -7.31 -22.37
C THR A 41 -10.67 -6.60 -22.26
N VAL A 42 -10.65 -5.34 -22.67
CA VAL A 42 -9.56 -4.41 -22.46
C VAL A 42 -10.09 -3.31 -21.56
N THR A 43 -9.50 -3.13 -20.41
CA THR A 43 -9.83 -2.01 -19.52
C THR A 43 -8.96 -0.82 -19.86
N VAL A 44 -9.57 0.28 -20.25
CA VAL A 44 -8.89 1.56 -20.47
C VAL A 44 -9.14 2.42 -19.25
N ILE A 45 -8.08 2.76 -18.53
CA ILE A 45 -8.11 3.65 -17.37
C ILE A 45 -7.52 4.99 -17.82
N GLN A 46 -8.31 6.04 -17.72
CA GLN A 46 -7.87 7.39 -18.03
C GLN A 46 -7.73 8.20 -16.74
N ALA A 47 -6.53 8.64 -16.44
CA ALA A 47 -6.28 9.56 -15.34
C ALA A 47 -7.20 10.79 -15.43
N PRO A 48 -7.60 11.37 -14.29
CA PRO A 48 -8.17 12.71 -14.30
C PRO A 48 -7.18 13.65 -15.00
N GLN A 49 -7.70 14.69 -15.64
CA GLN A 49 -6.83 15.79 -16.00
C GLN A 49 -6.15 16.21 -14.69
N ALA A 50 -4.83 16.11 -14.63
CA ALA A 50 -4.09 16.76 -13.56
C ALA A 50 -4.66 18.18 -13.54
N GLY A 51 -5.54 18.46 -12.57
CA GLY A 51 -5.98 19.82 -12.38
C GLY A 51 -4.69 20.60 -12.34
N GLU A 52 -4.60 21.70 -13.04
CA GLU A 52 -3.68 22.75 -12.66
C GLU A 52 -4.09 23.12 -11.23
N THR A 53 -3.79 22.21 -10.29
CA THR A 53 -3.64 22.59 -8.90
C THR A 53 -2.37 23.41 -8.92
N GLY A 54 -2.52 24.70 -9.23
CA GLY A 54 -1.51 25.69 -8.99
C GLY A 54 -1.23 25.83 -7.51
N ASP A 55 -1.29 24.72 -6.79
CA ASP A 55 -1.03 24.63 -5.37
C ASP A 55 0.31 23.93 -5.15
N ASP A 56 1.38 24.67 -5.41
CA ASP A 56 2.72 24.37 -4.95
C ASP A 56 2.82 24.42 -3.40
N ALA A 57 1.69 24.56 -2.70
CA ALA A 57 1.63 24.68 -1.25
C ALA A 57 2.24 23.47 -0.53
N TRP A 58 2.21 22.29 -1.14
CA TRP A 58 2.84 21.10 -0.57
C TRP A 58 4.38 21.23 -0.51
N LYS A 59 4.99 21.99 -1.38
CA LYS A 59 6.45 22.19 -1.45
C LYS A 59 7.02 22.84 -0.18
N SER A 60 6.24 23.72 0.43
CA SER A 60 6.61 24.43 1.65
C SER A 60 6.22 23.73 2.95
N LYS A 61 5.48 22.60 2.89
CA LYS A 61 4.99 21.88 4.06
C LYS A 61 5.84 20.63 4.29
N GLU A 62 6.09 20.26 5.53
CA GLU A 62 6.74 19.01 5.89
C GLU A 62 5.74 17.86 5.78
N PHE A 63 6.13 16.74 5.16
CA PHE A 63 5.30 15.55 5.13
C PHE A 63 5.22 14.92 6.51
N TYR A 64 4.03 14.45 6.85
CA TYR A 64 3.86 13.64 8.05
C TYR A 64 4.50 12.26 7.83
N HIS A 65 5.51 11.95 8.64
CA HIS A 65 6.26 10.69 8.53
C HIS A 65 5.51 9.55 9.22
N ARG A 66 5.38 8.42 8.53
CA ARG A 66 4.90 7.14 9.06
C ARG A 66 5.88 6.04 8.74
N SER A 67 6.29 5.32 9.77
CA SER A 67 7.12 4.14 9.62
C SER A 67 6.33 2.93 9.14
N LEU A 68 6.92 2.11 8.30
CA LEU A 68 6.38 0.83 7.87
C LEU A 68 6.95 -0.30 8.72
N VAL A 69 6.10 -1.09 9.35
CA VAL A 69 6.48 -2.35 10.00
C VAL A 69 6.03 -3.54 9.17
N LEU A 70 6.97 -4.23 8.57
CA LEU A 70 6.77 -5.53 7.97
C LEU A 70 6.84 -6.59 9.06
N ARG A 71 5.70 -7.14 9.46
CA ARG A 71 5.60 -8.21 10.45
C ARG A 71 5.62 -9.56 9.75
N PHE A 72 6.79 -10.20 9.70
CA PHE A 72 6.95 -11.55 9.17
C PHE A 72 6.34 -12.56 10.15
N THR A 73 5.38 -13.33 9.68
CA THR A 73 4.48 -14.17 10.49
C THR A 73 4.09 -15.45 9.76
N ALA A 74 3.50 -16.39 10.48
CA ALA A 74 2.90 -17.60 9.93
C ALA A 74 1.80 -18.12 10.85
N ASP A 75 0.81 -18.81 10.29
CA ASP A 75 -0.32 -19.43 11.02
C ASP A 75 0.11 -20.54 11.98
N TRP A 76 1.18 -21.27 11.65
CA TRP A 76 1.79 -22.28 12.51
C TRP A 76 2.74 -21.72 13.59
N CYS A 77 3.04 -20.42 13.58
CA CYS A 77 4.01 -19.79 14.46
C CYS A 77 3.41 -19.44 15.81
N GLY A 78 3.71 -20.20 16.85
CA GLY A 78 3.12 -20.04 18.19
C GLY A 78 3.50 -18.76 18.95
N TYR A 79 4.57 -18.07 18.55
CA TYR A 79 4.95 -16.78 19.11
C TYR A 79 4.48 -15.57 18.30
N CYS A 80 3.96 -15.78 17.10
CA CYS A 80 3.53 -14.71 16.19
C CYS A 80 2.38 -13.85 16.75
N PRO A 81 1.38 -14.41 17.47
CA PRO A 81 0.33 -13.60 18.11
C PRO A 81 0.87 -12.62 19.15
N GLN A 82 1.98 -12.96 19.83
CA GLN A 82 2.57 -12.06 20.83
C GLN A 82 3.21 -10.82 20.18
N MET A 83 3.88 -10.98 19.03
CA MET A 83 4.40 -9.84 18.26
C MET A 83 3.26 -9.00 17.68
N ALA A 84 2.17 -9.63 17.22
CA ALA A 84 0.99 -8.91 16.75
C ALA A 84 0.39 -8.04 17.88
N SER A 85 0.27 -8.59 19.10
CA SER A 85 -0.18 -7.83 20.27
C SER A 85 0.76 -6.66 20.60
N ALA A 86 2.07 -6.89 20.64
CA ALA A 86 3.05 -5.85 20.91
C ALA A 86 3.02 -4.72 19.87
N LEU A 87 2.81 -5.06 18.60
CA LEU A 87 2.67 -4.09 17.52
C LEU A 87 1.38 -3.27 17.65
N ASN A 88 0.25 -3.90 17.97
CA ASN A 88 -0.99 -3.19 18.26
C ASN A 88 -0.83 -2.21 19.44
N ASP A 89 -0.15 -2.64 20.51
CA ASP A 89 0.15 -1.78 21.67
C ASP A 89 1.08 -0.62 21.29
N ALA A 90 2.02 -0.83 20.36
CA ALA A 90 2.88 0.22 19.84
C ALA A 90 2.11 1.23 18.98
N GLN A 91 1.18 0.77 18.11
CA GLN A 91 0.31 1.63 17.32
C GLN A 91 -0.62 2.48 18.23
N GLN A 92 -1.12 1.91 19.32
CA GLN A 92 -1.91 2.69 20.29
C GLN A 92 -1.06 3.75 21.03
N ALA A 93 0.21 3.47 21.29
CA ALA A 93 1.13 4.42 21.93
C ALA A 93 1.66 5.50 20.95
N LEU A 94 1.71 5.20 19.68
CA LEU A 94 2.14 6.09 18.60
C LEU A 94 1.03 6.14 17.52
N PRO A 95 -0.12 6.78 17.83
CA PRO A 95 -1.23 6.82 16.91
C PRO A 95 -0.81 7.47 15.59
N ASP A 96 -1.27 6.89 14.48
CA ASP A 96 -1.01 7.34 13.11
C ASP A 96 0.47 7.38 12.65
N LYS A 97 1.39 6.82 13.46
CA LYS A 97 2.83 6.78 13.14
C LYS A 97 3.31 5.47 12.54
N ILE A 98 2.50 4.41 12.60
CA ILE A 98 2.92 3.07 12.21
C ILE A 98 1.93 2.45 11.22
N GLU A 99 2.38 2.24 10.01
CA GLU A 99 1.71 1.39 9.03
C GLU A 99 2.23 -0.05 9.12
N THR A 100 1.37 -1.04 8.85
CA THR A 100 1.75 -2.44 9.03
C THR A 100 1.32 -3.34 7.89
N ILE A 101 2.19 -4.32 7.58
CA ILE A 101 1.90 -5.43 6.68
C ILE A 101 2.20 -6.74 7.40
N ALA A 102 1.24 -7.67 7.40
CA ALA A 102 1.47 -9.04 7.85
C ALA A 102 2.01 -9.88 6.68
N VAL A 103 3.32 -10.10 6.69
CA VAL A 103 4.03 -10.86 5.66
C VAL A 103 4.05 -12.33 6.05
N HIS A 104 3.04 -13.09 5.61
CA HIS A 104 2.96 -14.51 5.86
C HIS A 104 3.99 -15.29 5.05
N GLY A 105 4.77 -16.16 5.69
CA GLY A 105 5.83 -16.92 5.05
C GLY A 105 6.06 -18.29 5.69
N GLY A 106 7.17 -18.94 5.31
CA GLY A 106 7.58 -20.21 5.89
C GLY A 106 6.58 -21.37 5.68
N GLY A 107 5.81 -21.36 4.58
CA GLY A 107 4.79 -22.37 4.31
C GLY A 107 3.44 -22.11 5.00
N SER A 108 3.19 -20.88 5.49
CA SER A 108 1.89 -20.47 5.99
C SER A 108 0.79 -20.62 4.92
N SER A 109 -0.41 -21.02 5.32
CA SER A 109 -1.57 -21.10 4.40
C SER A 109 -1.98 -19.75 3.80
N LEU A 110 -1.55 -18.65 4.42
CA LEU A 110 -1.82 -17.27 4.00
C LEU A 110 -0.62 -16.64 3.24
N GLN A 111 0.40 -17.44 2.90
CA GLN A 111 1.57 -17.01 2.15
C GLN A 111 1.21 -16.68 0.70
N THR A 112 1.79 -15.59 0.17
CA THR A 112 1.68 -15.18 -1.23
C THR A 112 3.06 -15.10 -1.88
N GLU A 113 3.10 -14.96 -3.21
CA GLU A 113 4.35 -14.71 -3.93
C GLU A 113 5.03 -13.41 -3.46
N ALA A 114 4.24 -12.35 -3.27
CA ALA A 114 4.74 -11.07 -2.77
C ALA A 114 5.33 -11.19 -1.36
N SER A 115 4.69 -11.93 -0.46
CA SER A 115 5.23 -12.16 0.88
C SER A 115 6.51 -12.99 0.85
N SER A 116 6.62 -13.95 -0.07
CA SER A 116 7.84 -14.74 -0.28
C SER A 116 9.00 -13.88 -0.80
N ALA A 117 8.73 -12.97 -1.73
CA ALA A 117 9.72 -12.04 -2.26
C ALA A 117 10.26 -11.09 -1.16
N LEU A 118 9.37 -10.54 -0.31
CA LEU A 118 9.76 -9.71 0.83
C LEU A 118 10.59 -10.50 1.85
N ALA A 119 10.21 -11.74 2.18
CA ALA A 119 10.96 -12.58 3.10
C ALA A 119 12.38 -12.87 2.55
N GLY A 120 12.49 -13.10 1.23
CA GLY A 120 13.77 -13.27 0.54
C GLY A 120 14.64 -12.01 0.59
N LEU A 121 14.06 -10.83 0.33
CA LEU A 121 14.77 -9.54 0.35
C LEU A 121 15.44 -9.29 1.72
N TYR A 122 14.70 -9.54 2.81
CA TYR A 122 15.19 -9.32 4.17
C TYR A 122 15.87 -10.53 4.82
N GLY A 123 16.06 -11.63 4.08
CA GLY A 123 16.72 -12.83 4.58
C GLY A 123 16.02 -13.47 5.78
N ILE A 124 14.69 -13.44 5.81
CA ILE A 124 13.89 -13.91 6.95
C ILE A 124 13.93 -15.44 7.02
N THR A 125 14.48 -15.95 8.12
CA THR A 125 14.55 -17.38 8.42
C THR A 125 13.82 -17.77 9.70
N ASN A 126 13.45 -16.78 10.53
CA ASN A 126 12.79 -16.99 11.81
C ASN A 126 11.49 -16.20 11.90
N TYR A 127 10.49 -16.78 12.58
CA TYR A 127 9.18 -16.15 12.81
C TYR A 127 8.87 -16.13 14.32
N PRO A 128 8.24 -15.04 14.86
CA PRO A 128 8.05 -13.77 14.17
C PRO A 128 9.36 -12.98 14.03
N THR A 129 9.42 -12.11 13.02
CA THR A 129 10.44 -11.06 12.89
C THR A 129 9.74 -9.79 12.41
N GLY A 130 10.07 -8.64 12.99
CA GLY A 130 9.68 -7.33 12.49
C GLY A 130 10.82 -6.68 11.72
N VAL A 131 10.50 -5.98 10.63
CA VAL A 131 11.44 -5.09 9.92
C VAL A 131 10.79 -3.73 9.84
N ILE A 132 11.47 -2.71 10.36
CA ILE A 132 10.98 -1.33 10.44
C ILE A 132 11.76 -0.51 9.42
N ASP A 133 11.05 0.09 8.46
CA ASP A 133 11.55 0.92 7.36
C ASP A 133 12.68 0.30 6.53
N GLY A 134 12.87 -1.02 6.62
CA GLY A 134 13.99 -1.72 5.99
C GLY A 134 15.34 -1.54 6.70
N LEU A 135 15.34 -0.86 7.84
CA LEU A 135 16.54 -0.45 8.59
C LEU A 135 16.73 -1.22 9.89
N SER A 136 15.69 -1.32 10.71
CA SER A 136 15.77 -1.95 12.03
C SER A 136 15.04 -3.28 12.06
N TYR A 137 15.53 -4.21 12.90
CA TYR A 137 14.94 -5.54 13.07
C TYR A 137 14.45 -5.74 14.49
N VAL A 138 13.22 -6.24 14.63
CA VAL A 138 12.64 -6.72 15.89
C VAL A 138 12.69 -8.25 15.87
N PRO A 139 13.62 -8.87 16.61
CA PRO A 139 13.81 -10.31 16.54
C PRO A 139 12.76 -11.08 17.36
N ASN A 140 12.65 -12.38 17.09
CA ASN A 140 11.74 -13.26 17.81
C ASN A 140 11.94 -13.28 19.32
N ASN A 141 13.18 -13.19 19.81
CA ASN A 141 13.51 -13.27 21.23
C ASN A 141 13.30 -11.95 21.98
N ASP A 142 13.09 -10.83 21.29
CA ASP A 142 12.78 -9.52 21.90
C ASP A 142 11.71 -8.78 21.08
N ARG A 143 10.48 -9.33 21.08
CA ARG A 143 9.31 -8.82 20.36
C ARG A 143 8.43 -7.94 21.25
N THR A 144 9.03 -6.96 21.88
CA THR A 144 8.32 -6.08 22.84
C THR A 144 7.80 -4.82 22.16
N LYS A 145 6.72 -4.25 22.74
CA LYS A 145 6.21 -2.94 22.36
C LYS A 145 7.30 -1.86 22.42
N ASP A 146 8.10 -1.87 23.50
CA ASP A 146 9.10 -0.83 23.72
C ASP A 146 10.22 -0.87 22.69
N LEU A 147 10.65 -2.07 22.27
CA LEU A 147 11.60 -2.21 21.17
C LEU A 147 11.02 -1.71 19.83
N ILE A 148 9.77 -2.04 19.53
CA ILE A 148 9.10 -1.52 18.32
C ILE A 148 9.06 0.01 18.35
N ILE A 149 8.63 0.62 19.45
CA ILE A 149 8.57 2.08 19.59
C ILE A 149 9.95 2.73 19.49
N SER A 150 10.95 2.18 20.14
CA SER A 150 12.32 2.72 20.07
C SER A 150 12.89 2.63 18.65
N SER A 151 12.66 1.52 17.96
CA SER A 151 13.11 1.35 16.57
C SER A 151 12.40 2.30 15.59
N VAL A 152 11.08 2.53 15.76
CA VAL A 152 10.34 3.53 14.96
C VAL A 152 10.92 4.92 15.17
N LYS A 153 11.17 5.32 16.42
CA LYS A 153 11.76 6.63 16.71
C LYS A 153 13.19 6.76 16.15
N GLU A 154 13.98 5.70 16.23
CA GLU A 154 15.34 5.69 15.68
C GLU A 154 15.34 5.89 14.16
N THR A 155 14.39 5.29 13.43
CA THR A 155 14.27 5.49 11.98
C THR A 155 13.74 6.89 11.64
N GLU A 156 12.76 7.40 12.39
CA GLU A 156 12.24 8.77 12.25
C GLU A 156 13.32 9.84 12.53
N ASP A 157 14.14 9.63 13.55
CA ASP A 157 15.24 10.57 13.90
C ASP A 157 16.38 10.55 12.87
N LYS A 158 16.48 9.48 12.09
CA LYS A 158 17.55 9.31 11.11
C LYS A 158 17.26 9.97 9.77
N TYR A 159 16.00 9.96 9.32
CA TYR A 159 15.59 10.46 8.02
C TYR A 159 14.29 11.27 8.13
N ASP A 160 14.33 12.48 7.59
CA ASP A 160 13.12 13.25 7.37
C ASP A 160 12.33 12.67 6.18
N ALA A 161 11.01 12.63 6.28
CA ALA A 161 10.18 12.18 5.17
C ALA A 161 10.19 13.21 4.05
N VAL A 162 10.77 12.84 2.92
CA VAL A 162 10.84 13.67 1.71
C VAL A 162 9.82 13.27 0.67
N SER A 163 9.02 12.24 0.93
CA SER A 163 7.95 11.78 0.06
C SER A 163 6.58 11.82 0.71
N GLY A 164 5.56 12.09 -0.09
CA GLY A 164 4.15 11.98 0.23
C GLY A 164 3.41 11.23 -0.86
N ALA A 165 2.24 10.69 -0.54
CA ALA A 165 1.40 10.03 -1.52
C ALA A 165 -0.07 10.43 -1.36
N SER A 166 -0.76 10.57 -2.49
CA SER A 166 -2.21 10.69 -2.54
C SER A 166 -2.78 9.74 -3.59
N TRP A 167 -3.98 9.21 -3.37
CA TRP A 167 -4.63 8.36 -4.35
C TRP A 167 -6.14 8.30 -4.20
N THR A 168 -6.76 7.87 -5.28
CA THR A 168 -8.12 7.35 -5.28
C THR A 168 -8.08 5.86 -5.63
N SER A 169 -8.94 5.07 -5.02
CA SER A 169 -9.15 3.68 -5.37
C SER A 169 -10.64 3.41 -5.64
N SER A 170 -10.92 2.49 -6.56
CA SER A 170 -12.27 2.12 -6.92
C SER A 170 -12.39 0.65 -7.28
N VAL A 171 -13.57 0.08 -7.06
CA VAL A 171 -13.86 -1.31 -7.42
C VAL A 171 -14.64 -1.35 -8.73
N SER A 172 -14.18 -2.16 -9.68
CA SER A 172 -14.86 -2.43 -10.94
C SER A 172 -14.88 -3.94 -11.20
N GLY A 173 -16.05 -4.54 -11.04
CA GLY A 173 -16.17 -5.99 -11.09
C GLY A 173 -15.35 -6.65 -9.98
N ARG A 174 -14.36 -7.44 -10.35
CA ARG A 174 -13.41 -8.07 -9.41
C ARG A 174 -12.08 -7.33 -9.32
N ASN A 175 -11.94 -6.18 -9.94
CA ASN A 175 -10.69 -5.42 -9.93
C ASN A 175 -10.78 -4.24 -8.98
N VAL A 176 -9.68 -3.98 -8.27
CA VAL A 176 -9.40 -2.71 -7.60
C VAL A 176 -8.48 -1.90 -8.50
N ASN A 177 -8.94 -0.72 -8.88
CA ASN A 177 -8.17 0.26 -9.64
C ASN A 177 -7.58 1.28 -8.67
N LEU A 178 -6.34 1.68 -8.89
CA LEU A 178 -5.60 2.64 -8.08
C LEU A 178 -5.02 3.73 -8.97
N ASN A 179 -5.41 4.98 -8.72
CA ASN A 179 -4.80 6.17 -9.31
C ASN A 179 -3.98 6.87 -8.23
N LEU A 180 -2.66 6.82 -8.34
CA LEU A 180 -1.70 7.17 -7.32
C LEU A 180 -0.75 8.26 -7.80
N SER A 181 -0.57 9.31 -6.99
CA SER A 181 0.46 10.34 -7.18
C SER A 181 1.44 10.31 -6.03
N ALA A 182 2.73 10.19 -6.34
CA ALA A 182 3.82 10.34 -5.40
C ALA A 182 4.43 11.73 -5.53
N TYR A 183 4.58 12.42 -4.41
CA TYR A 183 5.12 13.77 -4.30
C TYR A 183 6.50 13.67 -3.66
N ILE A 184 7.52 14.13 -4.34
CA ILE A 184 8.92 13.95 -3.95
C ILE A 184 9.59 15.31 -3.84
N LYS A 185 10.18 15.61 -2.70
CA LYS A 185 10.85 16.89 -2.43
C LYS A 185 12.29 16.97 -2.89
N GLU A 186 12.97 15.84 -2.98
CA GLU A 186 14.40 15.79 -3.28
C GLU A 186 14.66 14.93 -4.53
N ALA A 187 15.54 15.38 -5.39
CA ALA A 187 16.05 14.59 -6.50
C ALA A 187 16.70 13.28 -5.98
N GLY A 188 16.62 12.22 -6.76
CA GLY A 188 17.19 10.93 -6.35
C GLY A 188 16.53 9.71 -6.96
N SER A 189 16.94 8.54 -6.49
CA SER A 189 16.42 7.23 -6.91
C SER A 189 15.45 6.70 -5.88
N TYR A 190 14.27 6.32 -6.34
CA TYR A 190 13.14 5.90 -5.51
C TYR A 190 12.56 4.57 -5.99
N LYS A 191 11.79 3.95 -5.12
CA LYS A 191 10.86 2.88 -5.46
C LYS A 191 9.50 3.20 -4.86
N ILE A 192 8.44 2.82 -5.59
CA ILE A 192 7.09 2.81 -5.06
C ILE A 192 6.59 1.38 -4.97
N THR A 193 6.00 1.04 -3.86
CA THR A 193 5.38 -0.28 -3.64
C THR A 193 3.96 -0.08 -3.18
N ALA A 194 3.04 -0.80 -3.80
CA ALA A 194 1.62 -0.75 -3.46
C ALA A 194 1.04 -2.16 -3.40
N PHE A 195 0.35 -2.48 -2.30
CA PHE A 195 -0.34 -3.74 -2.08
C PHE A 195 -1.82 -3.54 -1.77
N LEU A 196 -2.61 -4.52 -2.17
CA LEU A 196 -3.96 -4.72 -1.69
C LEU A 196 -3.89 -5.67 -0.48
N LEU A 197 -4.24 -5.15 0.70
CA LEU A 197 -4.28 -5.91 1.94
C LEU A 197 -5.71 -6.27 2.31
N GLU A 198 -5.88 -7.36 3.05
CA GLU A 198 -7.17 -7.75 3.64
C GLU A 198 -7.02 -7.90 5.16
N ASP A 199 -7.97 -7.33 5.88
CA ASP A 199 -8.11 -7.44 7.32
C ASP A 199 -9.22 -8.45 7.66
N ASN A 200 -9.24 -8.94 8.92
CA ASN A 200 -10.25 -9.86 9.44
C ASN A 200 -10.38 -11.18 8.67
N VAL A 201 -9.27 -11.70 8.15
CA VAL A 201 -9.25 -13.03 7.51
C VAL A 201 -9.25 -14.10 8.57
N ILE A 202 -10.31 -14.89 8.63
CA ILE A 202 -10.46 -15.95 9.61
C ILE A 202 -9.71 -17.18 9.14
N ALA A 203 -8.70 -17.59 9.91
CA ALA A 203 -7.91 -18.80 9.68
C ALA A 203 -7.32 -19.32 11.00
N PRO A 204 -6.93 -20.61 11.09
CA PRO A 204 -6.26 -21.12 12.29
C PRO A 204 -4.96 -20.39 12.59
N GLN A 205 -4.61 -20.31 13.89
CA GLN A 205 -3.34 -19.78 14.38
C GLN A 205 -2.86 -20.59 15.59
N THR A 206 -1.63 -21.10 15.52
CA THR A 206 -0.97 -21.64 16.71
C THR A 206 -0.61 -20.50 17.66
N ASP A 207 -0.96 -20.62 18.94
CA ASP A 207 -0.64 -19.63 19.97
C ASP A 207 -0.13 -20.33 21.23
N TYR A 208 1.17 -20.22 21.51
CA TYR A 208 1.79 -20.86 22.68
C TYR A 208 1.39 -20.21 24.02
N LYS A 209 0.81 -19.01 23.99
CA LYS A 209 0.37 -18.33 25.20
C LYS A 209 -1.08 -18.66 25.57
N ASN A 210 -1.97 -18.73 24.57
CA ASN A 210 -3.40 -18.82 24.79
C ASN A 210 -4.00 -20.15 24.29
N GLY A 211 -3.19 -21.05 23.70
CA GLY A 211 -3.63 -22.27 23.02
C GLY A 211 -4.02 -22.00 21.55
N ASP A 212 -4.06 -23.06 20.76
CA ASP A 212 -4.39 -22.97 19.33
C ASP A 212 -5.78 -22.36 19.12
N GLN A 213 -5.88 -21.42 18.20
CA GLN A 213 -7.10 -20.68 17.88
C GLN A 213 -7.55 -21.04 16.45
N PRO A 214 -8.67 -21.80 16.31
CA PRO A 214 -9.15 -22.19 14.99
C PRO A 214 -9.71 -21.05 14.15
N ASP A 215 -10.24 -20.01 14.81
CA ASP A 215 -10.93 -18.86 14.20
C ASP A 215 -10.21 -17.54 14.51
N TYR A 216 -8.88 -17.51 14.34
CA TYR A 216 -8.09 -16.29 14.56
C TYR A 216 -8.32 -15.30 13.42
N ALA A 217 -8.58 -14.03 13.77
CA ALA A 217 -8.72 -12.95 12.81
C ALA A 217 -7.35 -12.35 12.45
N HIS A 218 -6.85 -12.73 11.30
CA HIS A 218 -5.62 -12.16 10.74
C HIS A 218 -5.90 -10.83 10.03
N SER A 219 -5.02 -9.85 10.19
CA SER A 219 -5.14 -8.52 9.56
C SER A 219 -3.85 -8.09 8.89
N GLY A 220 -3.99 -7.26 7.84
CA GLY A 220 -2.87 -6.75 7.06
C GLY A 220 -2.25 -7.77 6.11
N ILE A 221 -3.02 -8.77 5.66
CA ILE A 221 -2.53 -9.84 4.78
C ILE A 221 -2.43 -9.34 3.35
N ILE A 222 -1.29 -9.56 2.70
CA ILE A 222 -1.11 -9.25 1.28
C ILE A 222 -2.00 -10.17 0.44
N ARG A 223 -2.92 -9.60 -0.34
CA ARG A 223 -3.76 -10.36 -1.27
C ARG A 223 -3.32 -10.22 -2.72
N SER A 224 -2.98 -9.00 -3.12
CA SER A 224 -2.47 -8.70 -4.47
C SER A 224 -1.44 -7.58 -4.41
N ALA A 225 -0.56 -7.53 -5.40
CA ALA A 225 0.42 -6.49 -5.55
C ALA A 225 0.08 -5.62 -6.77
N PHE A 226 -0.06 -4.31 -6.58
CA PHE A 226 -0.25 -3.37 -7.69
C PHE A 226 1.05 -3.12 -8.47
N THR A 227 2.18 -3.16 -7.76
CA THR A 227 3.53 -3.03 -8.29
C THR A 227 4.26 -4.37 -8.28
N TYR A 228 5.49 -4.41 -8.76
CA TYR A 228 6.39 -5.52 -8.41
C TYR A 228 6.50 -5.61 -6.87
N PRO A 229 6.58 -6.84 -6.30
CA PRO A 229 6.58 -7.03 -4.85
C PRO A 229 7.71 -6.28 -4.10
N LEU A 230 8.83 -6.03 -4.77
CA LEU A 230 9.98 -5.30 -4.22
C LEU A 230 10.05 -3.84 -4.68
N GLY A 231 8.94 -3.33 -5.20
CA GLY A 231 8.78 -1.96 -5.65
C GLY A 231 9.13 -1.73 -7.12
N GLU A 232 8.51 -0.72 -7.70
CA GLU A 232 8.76 -0.19 -9.04
C GLU A 232 9.72 0.99 -8.91
N SER A 233 10.85 0.91 -9.61
CA SER A 233 11.90 1.94 -9.54
C SER A 233 11.56 3.14 -10.42
N PHE A 234 11.82 4.33 -9.92
CA PHE A 234 11.75 5.58 -10.68
C PHE A 234 12.82 6.55 -10.20
N THR A 235 13.16 7.53 -11.05
CA THR A 235 14.13 8.58 -10.74
C THR A 235 13.45 9.93 -10.81
N VAL A 236 13.85 10.81 -9.91
CA VAL A 236 13.49 12.22 -9.87
C VAL A 236 14.76 13.03 -10.10
N GLU A 237 14.80 13.75 -11.23
CA GLU A 237 16.00 14.49 -11.67
C GLU A 237 16.12 15.85 -10.97
N GLU A 238 15.00 16.44 -10.55
CA GLU A 238 14.93 17.75 -9.93
C GLU A 238 14.05 17.70 -8.68
N ASP A 239 14.34 18.54 -7.70
CA ASP A 239 13.56 18.67 -6.50
C ASP A 239 12.09 19.07 -6.79
N TYR A 240 11.18 18.64 -5.92
CA TYR A 240 9.75 18.95 -5.99
C TYR A 240 9.04 18.39 -7.21
N ALA A 241 9.20 17.10 -7.46
CA ALA A 241 8.52 16.39 -8.55
C ALA A 241 7.27 15.64 -8.08
N VAL A 242 6.32 15.47 -9.01
CA VAL A 242 5.17 14.59 -8.85
C VAL A 242 5.28 13.48 -9.90
N LYS A 243 5.01 12.24 -9.48
CA LYS A 243 4.98 11.05 -10.35
C LYS A 243 3.63 10.36 -10.21
N ASP A 244 2.95 10.17 -11.34
CA ASP A 244 1.64 9.54 -11.40
C ASP A 244 1.74 8.09 -11.86
N PHE A 245 0.94 7.23 -11.24
CA PHE A 245 0.88 5.81 -11.50
C PHE A 245 -0.57 5.34 -11.59
N LEU A 246 -0.84 4.43 -12.50
CA LEU A 246 -2.15 3.82 -12.69
C LEU A 246 -2.02 2.31 -12.61
N TYR A 247 -2.73 1.71 -11.69
CA TYR A 247 -2.69 0.27 -11.46
C TYR A 247 -4.09 -0.33 -11.42
N SER A 248 -4.15 -1.60 -11.71
CA SER A 248 -5.36 -2.42 -11.53
C SER A 248 -4.95 -3.82 -11.13
N VAL A 249 -5.56 -4.37 -10.09
CA VAL A 249 -5.34 -5.75 -9.65
C VAL A 249 -6.65 -6.47 -9.45
N GLU A 250 -6.64 -7.78 -9.69
CA GLU A 250 -7.79 -8.63 -9.38
C GLU A 250 -7.82 -8.94 -7.88
N VAL A 251 -9.03 -8.85 -7.30
CA VAL A 251 -9.32 -9.34 -5.95
C VAL A 251 -9.38 -10.87 -5.99
N PRO A 252 -8.53 -11.60 -5.25
CA PRO A 252 -8.56 -13.05 -5.22
C PRO A 252 -9.91 -13.62 -4.80
N SER A 253 -10.25 -14.81 -5.31
CA SER A 253 -11.48 -15.49 -4.92
C SER A 253 -11.47 -15.80 -3.42
N GLY A 254 -12.62 -15.60 -2.78
CA GLY A 254 -12.78 -15.82 -1.33
C GLY A 254 -12.37 -14.62 -0.46
N SER A 255 -11.84 -13.54 -1.05
CA SER A 255 -11.55 -12.30 -0.33
C SER A 255 -12.79 -11.41 -0.22
N VAL A 256 -12.87 -10.63 0.86
CA VAL A 256 -13.96 -9.70 1.18
C VAL A 256 -13.51 -8.27 0.93
N VAL A 257 -14.08 -7.63 -0.09
CA VAL A 257 -13.68 -6.28 -0.53
C VAL A 257 -13.84 -5.23 0.57
N ASP A 258 -14.91 -5.32 1.38
CA ASP A 258 -15.16 -4.38 2.48
C ASP A 258 -14.10 -4.44 3.59
N ASN A 259 -13.31 -5.50 3.64
CA ASN A 259 -12.18 -5.66 4.55
C ASN A 259 -10.84 -5.26 3.92
N MET A 260 -10.85 -4.68 2.71
CA MET A 260 -9.62 -4.37 2.01
C MET A 260 -9.18 -2.93 2.16
N ARG A 261 -7.89 -2.76 2.21
CA ARG A 261 -7.23 -1.47 2.14
C ARG A 261 -6.05 -1.51 1.18
N VAL A 262 -5.77 -0.37 0.60
CA VAL A 262 -4.54 -0.13 -0.16
C VAL A 262 -3.48 0.37 0.82
N ILE A 263 -2.28 -0.21 0.75
CA ILE A 263 -1.09 0.35 1.37
C ILE A 263 -0.09 0.72 0.29
N VAL A 264 0.48 1.91 0.43
CA VAL A 264 1.53 2.43 -0.45
C VAL A 264 2.71 2.85 0.42
N TYR A 265 3.91 2.52 0.02
CA TYR A 265 5.11 3.07 0.63
C TYR A 265 6.14 3.47 -0.43
N VAL A 266 6.80 4.56 -0.15
CA VAL A 266 7.89 5.09 -0.98
C VAL A 266 9.21 4.74 -0.32
N GLN A 267 10.13 4.22 -1.11
CA GLN A 267 11.50 3.93 -0.66
C GLN A 267 12.46 4.87 -1.36
N LYS A 268 13.45 5.39 -0.62
CA LYS A 268 14.54 6.21 -1.14
C LYS A 268 15.84 5.44 -1.08
N LEU A 269 16.68 5.61 -2.10
CA LEU A 269 18.03 5.07 -2.10
C LEU A 269 18.90 5.93 -1.18
N ASP A 270 19.49 5.31 -0.17
CA ASP A 270 20.59 5.87 0.59
C ASP A 270 21.88 5.61 -0.20
N GLU A 271 22.47 6.67 -0.75
CA GLU A 271 23.64 6.59 -1.62
C GLU A 271 24.88 6.11 -0.87
N ASP A 272 25.00 6.43 0.44
CA ASP A 272 26.13 6.04 1.27
C ASP A 272 26.16 4.54 1.52
N THR A 273 25.01 3.93 1.73
CA THR A 273 24.88 2.49 1.97
C THR A 273 24.51 1.69 0.74
N SER A 274 24.10 2.34 -0.35
CA SER A 274 23.54 1.73 -1.57
C SER A 274 22.33 0.82 -1.26
N ARG A 275 21.53 1.18 -0.26
CA ARG A 275 20.34 0.45 0.16
C ARG A 275 19.12 1.34 0.10
N TYR A 276 17.98 0.75 -0.25
CA TYR A 276 16.69 1.40 -0.13
C TYR A 276 16.17 1.28 1.31
N TYR A 277 15.66 2.39 1.85
CA TYR A 277 14.89 2.44 3.08
C TYR A 277 13.48 2.97 2.79
N VAL A 278 12.50 2.67 3.63
CA VAL A 278 11.16 3.25 3.50
C VAL A 278 11.21 4.68 4.03
N ASP A 279 10.99 5.62 3.11
CA ASP A 279 10.96 7.05 3.42
C ASP A 279 9.61 7.43 4.04
N ASN A 280 8.51 6.85 3.55
CA ASN A 280 7.18 7.09 4.11
C ASN A 280 6.19 6.00 3.69
N ALA A 281 5.15 5.78 4.49
CA ALA A 281 4.11 4.79 4.25
C ALA A 281 2.70 5.33 4.53
N PHE A 282 1.71 4.83 3.79
CA PHE A 282 0.33 5.31 3.85
C PHE A 282 -0.64 4.18 3.61
N SER A 283 -1.80 4.18 4.28
CA SER A 283 -2.88 3.26 3.93
C SER A 283 -4.26 3.91 4.01
N ALA A 284 -5.18 3.41 3.18
CA ALA A 284 -6.59 3.78 3.21
C ALA A 284 -7.46 2.60 2.77
N ALA A 285 -8.68 2.50 3.30
CA ALA A 285 -9.65 1.51 2.84
C ALA A 285 -9.94 1.67 1.34
N VAL A 286 -10.24 0.56 0.66
CA VAL A 286 -10.64 0.60 -0.75
C VAL A 286 -11.88 1.48 -0.91
N GLY A 287 -11.87 2.39 -1.89
CA GLY A 287 -12.93 3.37 -2.14
C GLY A 287 -12.78 4.67 -1.31
N VAL A 288 -11.83 4.74 -0.40
CA VAL A 288 -11.52 5.95 0.37
C VAL A 288 -10.35 6.69 -0.30
N THR A 289 -10.49 7.99 -0.48
CA THR A 289 -9.41 8.85 -1.00
C THR A 289 -8.34 9.06 0.07
N GLN A 290 -7.10 8.79 -0.28
CA GLN A 290 -5.94 9.16 0.53
C GLN A 290 -5.43 10.53 0.07
N SER A 291 -5.43 11.49 0.97
CA SER A 291 -4.86 12.83 0.72
C SER A 291 -3.44 12.93 1.27
N LEU A 292 -2.68 13.91 0.75
CA LEU A 292 -1.38 14.26 1.32
C LEU A 292 -1.54 14.65 2.79
N GLN A 293 -0.58 14.22 3.60
CA GLN A 293 -0.56 14.51 5.02
C GLN A 293 0.72 15.26 5.38
N PHE A 294 0.55 16.29 6.19
CA PHE A 294 1.62 17.21 6.56
C PHE A 294 1.72 17.33 8.08
N VAL A 295 2.91 17.65 8.54
CA VAL A 295 3.11 18.10 9.92
C VAL A 295 2.33 19.40 10.08
N THR A 296 1.44 19.47 11.06
CA THR A 296 0.70 20.68 11.41
C THR A 296 1.33 21.32 12.63
N ASP A 297 1.64 22.60 12.53
CA ASP A 297 2.21 23.37 13.65
C ASP A 297 1.27 23.32 14.87
N GLY A 298 1.52 22.39 15.78
CA GLY A 298 1.05 22.43 17.16
C GLY A 298 -0.43 22.16 17.43
N TRP A 299 -1.26 21.81 16.46
CA TRP A 299 -2.67 21.42 16.67
C TRP A 299 -2.99 20.09 15.99
N GLY A 300 -3.12 19.09 16.84
CA GLY A 300 -3.91 17.88 16.62
C GLY A 300 -3.55 17.07 15.36
N THR A 301 -3.01 15.89 15.57
CA THR A 301 -3.04 14.77 14.65
C THR A 301 -4.48 14.37 14.34
N GLY A 302 -5.20 15.23 13.63
CA GLY A 302 -6.59 15.03 13.31
C GLY A 302 -6.74 14.53 11.90
N ASN A 303 -6.59 13.25 11.67
CA ASN A 303 -7.37 12.58 10.65
C ASN A 303 -8.75 12.28 11.24
N GLU A 304 -9.43 13.33 11.72
CA GLU A 304 -10.87 13.28 11.93
C GLU A 304 -11.50 13.34 10.54
N GLY A 305 -11.51 12.21 9.87
CA GLY A 305 -12.42 12.00 8.76
C GLY A 305 -13.82 12.30 9.29
N VAL A 306 -14.45 13.33 8.72
CA VAL A 306 -15.84 13.66 8.99
C VAL A 306 -16.64 12.38 8.81
N LYS A 307 -17.20 11.86 9.90
CA LYS A 307 -18.08 10.69 9.82
C LYS A 307 -19.31 11.09 9.02
N PRO A 308 -19.81 10.23 8.13
CA PRO A 308 -21.04 10.52 7.41
C PRO A 308 -22.16 10.88 8.42
N GLY A 309 -22.62 12.14 8.37
CA GLY A 309 -23.71 12.65 9.21
C GLY A 309 -23.33 13.68 10.28
N GLU A 310 -22.08 14.14 10.36
CA GLU A 310 -21.72 15.27 11.21
C GLU A 310 -21.76 16.60 10.43
N ASP A 311 -22.55 17.55 10.94
CA ASP A 311 -22.62 18.91 10.44
C ASP A 311 -21.36 19.69 10.81
N ILE A 312 -20.63 20.21 9.82
CA ILE A 312 -19.53 21.13 10.03
C ILE A 312 -20.11 22.53 10.21
N THR A 313 -20.07 23.05 11.42
CA THR A 313 -20.31 24.47 11.67
C THR A 313 -18.98 25.21 11.60
N PHE A 314 -18.89 26.15 10.62
CA PHE A 314 -17.78 27.10 10.50
C PHE A 314 -17.93 28.24 11.51
#